data_c4f10a2b73664e8567f919e4309aa6af
#
_entry.id   c4f10a2b73664e8567f919e4309aa6af
#
_cell.length_a   1.000
_cell.length_b   1.000
_cell.length_c   1.000
_cell.angle_alpha   90.00
_cell.angle_beta   90.00
_cell.angle_gamma   90.00
#
_symmetry.space_group_name_H-M   'P 1'
#
loop_
_entity.id
_entity.type
_entity.pdbx_description
1 polymer ?
#
loop_
_entity_poly.entity_id
_entity_poly.type
_entity_poly.pdbx_seq_one_letter_code
_entity_poly.pdbx_strand_id
1 'polypeptide(L)'
;TVKHENVTVKPDVEVAKEAVIKLIGTYNSVIAEINILTQNKPEIISEITYFTDEERKSAEERLGMMQGDMTLNGIKASLQRLTSNVYAANENTATKTLAQIGGATRSGTGGSLEYSRLRGYLEIDEKKLDEALERRMNEVKLLFGFDSDGDLVIDSGVAHAMDANLTPYVQTGGIFSTRTSGLASRITTTEKNIARLDDQLKKKEAELKAKYGQMEGTLNSLQQQSNSI
;
A
#
# COMPACT_ATOMS: atom_id res chain seq x y z
N THR A 1 -49.35 39.44 10.45
CA THR A 1 -48.71 38.44 11.33
C THR A 1 -47.72 37.69 10.47
N VAL A 2 -46.40 38.00 10.61
CA VAL A 2 -45.31 37.28 9.98
C VAL A 2 -45.14 35.95 10.76
N LYS A 3 -45.44 34.80 10.13
CA LYS A 3 -45.12 33.50 10.69
C LYS A 3 -43.59 33.31 10.57
N HIS A 4 -42.89 33.30 11.67
CA HIS A 4 -41.50 32.86 11.71
C HIS A 4 -41.50 31.31 11.74
N GLU A 5 -40.98 30.69 10.68
CA GLU A 5 -40.69 29.26 10.69
C GLU A 5 -39.25 29.08 11.20
N ASN A 6 -39.09 28.35 12.26
CA ASN A 6 -37.79 27.98 12.78
C ASN A 6 -37.27 26.77 12.00
N VAL A 7 -36.28 26.97 11.14
CA VAL A 7 -35.57 25.87 10.49
C VAL A 7 -34.47 25.40 11.42
N THR A 8 -34.59 24.18 11.91
CA THR A 8 -33.52 23.55 12.71
C THR A 8 -32.66 22.70 11.80
N VAL A 9 -31.43 23.12 11.59
CA VAL A 9 -30.43 22.32 10.85
C VAL A 9 -29.81 21.31 11.82
N LYS A 10 -30.04 20.04 11.59
CA LYS A 10 -29.38 18.95 12.35
C LYS A 10 -28.25 18.38 11.47
N PRO A 11 -27.10 18.00 12.08
CA PRO A 11 -26.07 17.27 11.36
C PRO A 11 -26.63 15.95 10.82
N ASP A 12 -26.22 15.56 9.62
CA ASP A 12 -26.58 14.28 9.02
C ASP A 12 -25.66 13.19 9.61
N VAL A 13 -26.22 12.41 10.52
CA VAL A 13 -25.51 11.33 11.23
C VAL A 13 -25.17 10.19 10.28
N GLU A 14 -26.07 9.87 9.33
CA GLU A 14 -25.87 8.76 8.40
C GLU A 14 -24.71 9.04 7.44
N VAL A 15 -24.67 10.22 6.84
CA VAL A 15 -23.54 10.64 5.98
C VAL A 15 -22.22 10.63 6.73
N ALA A 16 -22.22 11.06 7.99
CA ALA A 16 -21.01 11.02 8.81
C ALA A 16 -20.58 9.58 9.13
N LYS A 17 -21.53 8.69 9.44
CA LYS A 17 -21.29 7.26 9.67
C LYS A 17 -20.69 6.60 8.43
N GLU A 18 -21.31 6.79 7.26
CA GLU A 18 -20.80 6.26 5.99
C GLU A 18 -19.37 6.75 5.69
N ALA A 19 -19.07 8.01 5.95
CA ALA A 19 -17.74 8.57 5.74
C ALA A 19 -16.68 7.90 6.64
N VAL A 20 -16.99 7.65 7.91
CA VAL A 20 -16.10 6.94 8.84
C VAL A 20 -15.90 5.49 8.42
N ILE A 21 -16.97 4.78 8.08
CA ILE A 21 -16.91 3.39 7.60
C ILE A 21 -16.07 3.30 6.32
N LYS A 22 -16.28 4.22 5.38
CA LYS A 22 -15.50 4.29 4.14
C LYS A 22 -14.02 4.55 4.38
N LEU A 23 -13.68 5.45 5.32
CA LEU A 23 -12.29 5.71 5.68
C LEU A 23 -11.62 4.44 6.25
N ILE A 24 -12.29 3.74 7.18
CA ILE A 24 -11.76 2.50 7.77
C ILE A 24 -11.65 1.40 6.69
N GLY A 25 -12.63 1.26 5.82
CA GLY A 25 -12.58 0.32 4.70
C GLY A 25 -11.41 0.58 3.76
N THR A 26 -11.20 1.84 3.38
CA THR A 26 -10.06 2.26 2.54
C THR A 26 -8.72 2.02 3.24
N TYR A 27 -8.62 2.36 4.52
CA TYR A 27 -7.44 2.05 5.33
C TYR A 27 -7.14 0.55 5.33
N ASN A 28 -8.12 -0.29 5.58
CA ASN A 28 -7.97 -1.75 5.60
C ASN A 28 -7.54 -2.29 4.23
N SER A 29 -8.07 -1.74 3.14
CA SER A 29 -7.65 -2.11 1.77
C SER A 29 -6.18 -1.78 1.52
N VAL A 30 -5.71 -0.62 1.95
CA VAL A 30 -4.29 -0.24 1.85
C VAL A 30 -3.41 -1.18 2.69
N ILE A 31 -3.81 -1.48 3.92
CA ILE A 31 -3.07 -2.40 4.81
C ILE A 31 -3.04 -3.82 4.22
N ALA A 32 -4.16 -4.28 3.64
CA ALA A 32 -4.25 -5.59 2.97
C ALA A 32 -3.26 -5.66 1.80
N GLU A 33 -3.24 -4.67 0.93
CA GLU A 33 -2.34 -4.61 -0.20
C GLU A 33 -0.86 -4.58 0.22
N ILE A 34 -0.51 -3.79 1.23
CA ILE A 34 0.86 -3.78 1.78
C ILE A 34 1.22 -5.16 2.36
N ASN A 35 0.30 -5.82 3.06
CA ASN A 35 0.54 -7.15 3.61
C ASN A 35 0.76 -8.19 2.51
N ILE A 36 -0.06 -8.19 1.44
CA ILE A 36 0.09 -9.06 0.28
C ILE A 36 1.46 -8.86 -0.37
N LEU A 37 1.85 -7.62 -0.61
CA LEU A 37 3.12 -7.31 -1.28
C LEU A 37 4.36 -7.62 -0.43
N THR A 38 4.28 -7.42 0.90
CA THR A 38 5.46 -7.50 1.77
C THR A 38 5.62 -8.79 2.54
N GLN A 39 4.62 -9.67 2.56
CA GLN A 39 4.65 -10.92 3.32
C GLN A 39 4.38 -12.10 2.39
N ASN A 40 5.13 -13.18 2.56
CA ASN A 40 4.94 -14.43 1.81
C ASN A 40 4.13 -15.45 2.65
N LYS A 41 2.85 -15.13 2.92
CA LYS A 41 1.93 -15.95 3.72
C LYS A 41 0.58 -16.05 3.04
N PRO A 42 0.22 -17.18 2.42
CA PRO A 42 -1.06 -17.35 1.70
C PRO A 42 -2.30 -17.09 2.56
N GLU A 43 -2.22 -17.28 3.88
CA GLU A 43 -3.31 -17.04 4.82
C GLU A 43 -3.79 -15.57 4.78
N ILE A 44 -2.93 -14.63 4.38
CA ILE A 44 -3.29 -13.22 4.24
C ILE A 44 -4.44 -13.05 3.25
N ILE A 45 -4.39 -13.76 2.14
CA ILE A 45 -5.39 -13.66 1.07
C ILE A 45 -6.69 -14.35 1.49
N SER A 46 -6.60 -15.49 2.16
CA SER A 46 -7.79 -16.21 2.64
C SER A 46 -8.58 -15.47 3.73
N GLU A 47 -7.91 -14.60 4.49
CA GLU A 47 -8.55 -13.76 5.50
C GLU A 47 -9.33 -12.58 4.92
N ILE A 48 -9.07 -12.20 3.65
CA ILE A 48 -9.78 -11.12 2.96
C ILE A 48 -11.05 -11.68 2.33
N THR A 49 -12.17 -11.53 3.03
CA THR A 49 -13.45 -12.14 2.65
C THR A 49 -14.18 -11.45 1.50
N TYR A 50 -13.82 -10.20 1.20
CA TYR A 50 -14.49 -9.39 0.18
C TYR A 50 -13.85 -9.48 -1.21
N PHE A 51 -12.74 -10.23 -1.38
CA PHE A 51 -12.12 -10.42 -2.69
C PHE A 51 -12.97 -11.34 -3.57
N THR A 52 -13.13 -10.93 -4.83
CA THR A 52 -13.61 -11.80 -5.91
C THR A 52 -12.55 -12.86 -6.24
N ASP A 53 -12.92 -13.88 -7.02
CA ASP A 53 -11.98 -14.93 -7.42
C ASP A 53 -10.83 -14.36 -8.29
N GLU A 54 -11.11 -13.37 -9.15
CA GLU A 54 -10.10 -12.68 -9.96
C GLU A 54 -9.14 -11.84 -9.10
N GLU A 55 -9.68 -11.10 -8.12
CA GLU A 55 -8.85 -10.33 -7.19
C GLU A 55 -7.97 -11.22 -6.32
N ARG A 56 -8.53 -12.36 -5.88
CA ARG A 56 -7.79 -13.36 -5.11
C ARG A 56 -6.62 -13.94 -5.92
N LYS A 57 -6.86 -14.35 -7.16
CA LYS A 57 -5.81 -14.84 -8.05
C LYS A 57 -4.74 -13.77 -8.33
N SER A 58 -5.14 -12.54 -8.58
CA SER A 58 -4.20 -11.42 -8.75
C SER A 58 -3.39 -11.15 -7.48
N ALA A 59 -3.98 -11.30 -6.30
CA ALA A 59 -3.29 -11.16 -5.03
C ALA A 59 -2.28 -12.29 -4.80
N GLU A 60 -2.61 -13.54 -5.17
CA GLU A 60 -1.69 -14.69 -5.12
C GLU A 60 -0.47 -14.49 -6.01
N GLU A 61 -0.65 -13.95 -7.22
CA GLU A 61 0.45 -13.63 -8.13
C GLU A 61 1.39 -12.56 -7.56
N ARG A 62 0.89 -11.62 -6.76
CA ARG A 62 1.66 -10.51 -6.17
C ARG A 62 2.18 -10.81 -4.76
N LEU A 63 1.81 -11.95 -4.18
CA LEU A 63 2.15 -12.30 -2.80
C LEU A 63 3.66 -12.31 -2.59
N GLY A 64 4.12 -11.46 -1.67
CA GLY A 64 5.53 -11.39 -1.28
C GLY A 64 6.47 -10.77 -2.33
N MET A 65 5.97 -10.25 -3.47
CA MET A 65 6.82 -9.68 -4.53
C MET A 65 7.72 -8.53 -4.05
N MET A 66 7.30 -7.84 -3.00
CA MET A 66 8.04 -6.74 -2.37
C MET A 66 8.43 -7.08 -0.92
N GLN A 67 8.70 -8.35 -0.64
CA GLN A 67 9.12 -8.79 0.69
C GLN A 67 10.36 -8.01 1.16
N GLY A 68 10.29 -7.44 2.36
CA GLY A 68 11.37 -6.64 2.93
C GLY A 68 11.42 -5.17 2.43
N ASP A 69 10.47 -4.72 1.62
CA ASP A 69 10.41 -3.31 1.20
C ASP A 69 10.21 -2.39 2.41
N MET A 70 11.23 -1.57 2.71
CA MET A 70 11.24 -0.68 3.86
C MET A 70 10.24 0.48 3.71
N THR A 71 9.94 0.91 2.49
CA THR A 71 9.01 2.01 2.23
C THR A 71 7.58 1.58 2.56
N LEU A 72 7.15 0.43 2.04
CA LEU A 72 5.81 -0.11 2.30
C LEU A 72 5.62 -0.46 3.78
N ASN A 73 6.61 -1.10 4.40
CA ASN A 73 6.57 -1.39 5.83
C ASN A 73 6.56 -0.11 6.68
N GLY A 74 7.29 0.93 6.27
CA GLY A 74 7.28 2.25 6.90
C GLY A 74 5.92 2.95 6.82
N ILE A 75 5.27 2.92 5.65
CA ILE A 75 3.90 3.44 5.46
C ILE A 75 2.93 2.71 6.39
N LYS A 76 2.96 1.36 6.40
CA LYS A 76 2.11 0.55 7.26
C LYS A 76 2.29 0.93 8.74
N ALA A 77 3.52 0.95 9.23
CA ALA A 77 3.81 1.30 10.63
C ALA A 77 3.37 2.73 10.97
N SER A 78 3.55 3.67 10.04
CA SER A 78 3.11 5.05 10.21
C SER A 78 1.57 5.16 10.30
N LEU A 79 0.85 4.51 9.38
CA LEU A 79 -0.61 4.47 9.38
C LEU A 79 -1.16 3.84 10.66
N GLN A 80 -0.60 2.72 11.12
CA GLN A 80 -0.98 2.08 12.39
C GLN A 80 -0.77 3.01 13.59
N ARG A 81 0.34 3.74 13.62
CA ARG A 81 0.61 4.72 14.68
C ARG A 81 -0.41 5.86 14.63
N LEU A 82 -0.72 6.40 13.45
CA LEU A 82 -1.69 7.49 13.29
C LEU A 82 -3.09 7.08 13.76
N THR A 83 -3.52 5.86 13.52
CA THR A 83 -4.83 5.37 14.02
C THR A 83 -4.89 5.18 15.53
N SER A 84 -3.75 5.04 16.19
CA SER A 84 -3.65 4.84 17.63
C SER A 84 -3.30 6.13 18.39
N ASN A 85 -2.96 7.20 17.69
CA ASN A 85 -2.60 8.48 18.31
C ASN A 85 -3.80 9.17 19.00
N VAL A 86 -3.47 10.07 19.88
CA VAL A 86 -4.43 10.96 20.56
C VAL A 86 -4.53 12.27 19.80
N TYR A 87 -5.74 12.66 19.44
CA TYR A 87 -6.06 13.92 18.76
C TYR A 87 -7.03 14.72 19.64
N ALA A 88 -6.53 15.72 20.32
CA ALA A 88 -7.31 16.54 21.21
C ALA A 88 -7.34 17.98 20.71
N ALA A 89 -8.52 18.47 20.31
CA ALA A 89 -8.68 19.87 19.92
C ALA A 89 -8.45 20.84 21.09
N ASN A 90 -8.76 20.39 22.33
CA ASN A 90 -8.48 21.11 23.56
C ASN A 90 -8.49 20.14 24.76
N GLU A 91 -8.13 20.62 25.94
CA GLU A 91 -8.05 19.80 27.18
C GLU A 91 -9.40 19.17 27.56
N ASN A 92 -10.51 19.84 27.26
CA ASN A 92 -11.87 19.42 27.62
C ASN A 92 -12.50 18.47 26.58
N THR A 93 -11.86 18.21 25.43
CA THR A 93 -12.38 17.28 24.44
C THR A 93 -12.44 15.87 25.03
N ALA A 94 -13.63 15.26 25.08
CA ALA A 94 -13.81 13.92 25.64
C ALA A 94 -13.40 12.83 24.62
N THR A 95 -13.63 13.07 23.33
CA THR A 95 -13.30 12.13 22.24
C THR A 95 -11.96 12.49 21.61
N LYS A 96 -10.93 11.70 21.91
CA LYS A 96 -9.53 11.98 21.54
C LYS A 96 -8.90 10.90 20.68
N THR A 97 -9.53 9.72 20.56
CA THR A 97 -8.97 8.57 19.84
C THR A 97 -10.03 7.88 19.01
N LEU A 98 -9.62 7.22 17.91
CA LEU A 98 -10.53 6.40 17.11
C LEU A 98 -11.18 5.27 17.92
N ALA A 99 -10.49 4.71 18.91
CA ALA A 99 -11.03 3.66 19.77
C ALA A 99 -12.26 4.10 20.57
N GLN A 100 -12.34 5.39 20.92
CA GLN A 100 -13.48 5.95 21.67
C GLN A 100 -14.76 6.09 20.84
N ILE A 101 -14.63 6.09 19.51
CA ILE A 101 -15.76 6.10 18.58
C ILE A 101 -16.00 4.72 17.95
N GLY A 102 -15.37 3.65 18.47
CA GLY A 102 -15.55 2.30 17.97
C GLY A 102 -14.53 1.84 16.93
N GLY A 103 -13.65 2.73 16.44
CA GLY A 103 -12.58 2.37 15.50
C GLY A 103 -11.32 1.95 16.25
N ALA A 104 -11.04 0.67 16.36
CA ALA A 104 -9.86 0.17 17.04
C ALA A 104 -9.16 -0.93 16.24
N THR A 105 -7.84 -1.03 16.43
CA THR A 105 -7.17 -2.28 16.07
C THR A 105 -7.78 -3.39 16.91
N ARG A 106 -8.19 -4.48 16.28
CA ARG A 106 -8.88 -5.61 16.91
C ARG A 106 -8.20 -6.03 18.20
N SER A 107 -8.68 -5.57 19.32
CA SER A 107 -8.24 -5.98 20.66
C SER A 107 -9.23 -7.00 21.20
N GLY A 108 -8.93 -8.27 21.03
CA GLY A 108 -9.82 -9.33 21.53
C GLY A 108 -9.68 -9.54 23.02
N THR A 109 -10.80 -9.45 23.69
CA THR A 109 -11.07 -10.10 24.97
C THR A 109 -11.32 -11.58 24.74
N GLY A 110 -10.29 -12.38 24.57
CA GLY A 110 -10.46 -13.84 24.42
C GLY A 110 -9.21 -14.50 23.84
N GLY A 111 -8.54 -15.21 24.64
CA GLY A 111 -7.31 -15.99 24.59
C GLY A 111 -6.81 -16.71 23.33
N SER A 112 -7.19 -16.33 22.14
CA SER A 112 -6.58 -16.81 20.90
C SER A 112 -5.89 -15.64 20.20
N LEU A 113 -4.58 -15.76 20.00
CA LEU A 113 -3.79 -14.86 19.16
C LEU A 113 -4.17 -15.14 17.69
N GLU A 114 -5.25 -14.52 17.22
CA GLU A 114 -5.55 -14.54 15.79
C GLU A 114 -4.51 -13.69 15.07
N TYR A 115 -3.81 -14.26 14.13
CA TYR A 115 -2.76 -13.59 13.33
C TYR A 115 -3.28 -12.37 12.57
N SER A 116 -4.59 -12.31 12.27
CA SER A 116 -5.25 -11.13 11.68
C SER A 116 -5.04 -9.84 12.50
N ARG A 117 -4.90 -9.96 13.82
CA ARG A 117 -4.67 -8.81 14.73
C ARG A 117 -3.28 -8.20 14.56
N LEU A 118 -2.29 -9.00 14.25
CA LEU A 118 -0.92 -8.53 14.03
C LEU A 118 -0.74 -7.84 12.67
N ARG A 119 -1.75 -7.92 11.79
CA ARG A 119 -1.68 -7.37 10.43
C ARG A 119 -2.05 -5.90 10.34
N GLY A 120 -2.63 -5.32 11.40
CA GLY A 120 -2.88 -3.89 11.49
C GLY A 120 -4.20 -3.41 10.92
N TYR A 121 -5.18 -4.31 10.74
CA TYR A 121 -6.55 -3.95 10.35
C TYR A 121 -7.27 -3.23 11.49
N LEU A 122 -8.15 -2.31 11.10
CA LEU A 122 -9.09 -1.66 12.00
C LEU A 122 -10.43 -2.38 11.94
N GLU A 123 -11.05 -2.57 13.09
CA GLU A 123 -12.46 -2.94 13.21
C GLU A 123 -13.29 -1.76 13.65
N ILE A 124 -14.56 -1.77 13.30
CA ILE A 124 -15.52 -0.77 13.73
C ILE A 124 -16.61 -1.42 14.58
N ASP A 125 -16.85 -0.86 15.74
CA ASP A 125 -18.02 -1.14 16.57
C ASP A 125 -19.11 -0.13 16.19
N GLU A 126 -20.03 -0.54 15.31
CA GLU A 126 -21.08 0.34 14.81
C GLU A 126 -21.94 0.93 15.90
N LYS A 127 -22.21 0.20 17.01
CA LYS A 127 -22.99 0.71 18.13
C LYS A 127 -22.31 1.87 18.83
N LYS A 128 -21.00 1.73 19.06
CA LYS A 128 -20.22 2.82 19.65
C LYS A 128 -20.10 4.02 18.72
N LEU A 129 -19.98 3.75 17.41
CA LEU A 129 -19.98 4.82 16.41
C LEU A 129 -21.31 5.58 16.41
N ASP A 130 -22.43 4.87 16.37
CA ASP A 130 -23.77 5.46 16.39
C ASP A 130 -23.97 6.31 17.66
N GLU A 131 -23.64 5.78 18.85
CA GLU A 131 -23.70 6.52 20.11
C GLU A 131 -22.81 7.77 20.11
N ALA A 132 -21.62 7.68 19.52
CA ALA A 132 -20.69 8.82 19.43
C ALA A 132 -21.24 9.90 18.49
N LEU A 133 -21.77 9.50 17.33
CA LEU A 133 -22.34 10.42 16.35
C LEU A 133 -23.62 11.09 16.86
N GLU A 134 -24.50 10.35 17.55
CA GLU A 134 -25.75 10.92 18.09
C GLU A 134 -25.49 11.90 19.25
N ARG A 135 -24.54 11.58 20.13
CA ARG A 135 -24.34 12.35 21.38
C ARG A 135 -23.22 13.37 21.28
N ARG A 136 -22.21 13.14 20.44
CA ARG A 136 -20.94 13.89 20.42
C ARG A 136 -20.44 14.19 19.01
N MET A 137 -21.35 14.43 18.05
CA MET A 137 -21.03 14.68 16.63
C MET A 137 -19.91 15.71 16.46
N ASN A 138 -19.95 16.82 17.20
CA ASN A 138 -18.93 17.85 17.09
C ASN A 138 -17.56 17.36 17.54
N GLU A 139 -17.48 16.52 18.57
CA GLU A 139 -16.20 15.93 19.01
C GLU A 139 -15.68 14.92 18.01
N VAL A 140 -16.57 14.12 17.40
CA VAL A 140 -16.21 13.20 16.30
C VAL A 140 -15.66 13.99 15.11
N LYS A 141 -16.30 15.11 14.73
CA LYS A 141 -15.80 15.99 13.68
C LYS A 141 -14.38 16.50 14.02
N LEU A 142 -14.18 16.99 15.24
CA LEU A 142 -12.88 17.50 15.70
C LEU A 142 -11.80 16.39 15.74
N LEU A 143 -12.16 15.14 16.03
CA LEU A 143 -11.23 14.01 15.99
C LEU A 143 -10.64 13.80 14.60
N PHE A 144 -11.44 13.98 13.55
CA PHE A 144 -10.98 13.80 12.16
C PHE A 144 -10.27 15.02 11.59
N GLY A 145 -10.67 16.21 12.00
CA GLY A 145 -10.01 17.43 11.53
C GLY A 145 -10.44 18.66 12.31
N PHE A 146 -9.45 19.43 12.79
CA PHE A 146 -9.67 20.72 13.43
C PHE A 146 -8.52 21.68 13.10
N ASP A 147 -8.84 22.95 13.20
CA ASP A 147 -7.92 24.06 13.13
C ASP A 147 -7.36 24.32 14.53
N SER A 148 -6.05 24.15 14.71
CA SER A 148 -5.41 24.23 16.02
C SER A 148 -4.95 25.65 16.39
N ASP A 149 -4.75 26.51 15.40
CA ASP A 149 -4.22 27.88 15.58
C ASP A 149 -5.20 29.02 15.24
N GLY A 150 -6.37 28.67 14.64
CA GLY A 150 -7.45 29.62 14.35
C GLY A 150 -7.31 30.36 13.02
N ASP A 151 -6.50 29.86 12.10
CA ASP A 151 -6.31 30.44 10.76
C ASP A 151 -7.33 29.97 9.72
N LEU A 152 -8.32 29.15 10.13
CA LEU A 152 -9.38 28.54 9.31
C LEU A 152 -8.90 27.42 8.39
N VAL A 153 -7.67 26.96 8.54
CA VAL A 153 -7.14 25.78 7.85
C VAL A 153 -7.13 24.58 8.79
N ILE A 154 -7.55 23.42 8.31
CA ILE A 154 -7.47 22.18 9.10
C ILE A 154 -6.02 21.71 9.07
N ASP A 155 -5.37 21.72 10.25
CA ASP A 155 -3.96 21.38 10.43
C ASP A 155 -3.75 20.23 11.44
N SER A 156 -4.81 19.72 12.02
CA SER A 156 -4.77 18.64 13.00
C SER A 156 -5.92 17.66 12.84
N GLY A 157 -5.84 16.50 13.48
CA GLY A 157 -6.83 15.42 13.41
C GLY A 157 -6.37 14.21 12.62
N VAL A 158 -7.11 13.10 12.76
CA VAL A 158 -6.77 11.81 12.13
C VAL A 158 -6.66 11.91 10.61
N ALA A 159 -7.66 12.52 9.96
CA ALA A 159 -7.70 12.61 8.50
C ALA A 159 -6.58 13.50 7.96
N HIS A 160 -6.36 14.65 8.59
CA HIS A 160 -5.24 15.54 8.24
C HIS A 160 -3.89 14.82 8.40
N ALA A 161 -3.67 14.14 9.53
CA ALA A 161 -2.43 13.44 9.80
C ALA A 161 -2.17 12.29 8.80
N MET A 162 -3.22 11.57 8.36
CA MET A 162 -3.11 10.56 7.31
C MET A 162 -2.78 11.19 5.96
N ASP A 163 -3.45 12.27 5.57
CA ASP A 163 -3.19 12.98 4.32
C ASP A 163 -1.76 13.52 4.27
N ALA A 164 -1.33 14.23 5.30
CA ALA A 164 0.02 14.77 5.42
C ALA A 164 1.10 13.67 5.37
N ASN A 165 0.81 12.48 5.93
CA ASN A 165 1.72 11.34 5.90
C ASN A 165 1.80 10.68 4.52
N LEU A 166 0.68 10.57 3.80
CA LEU A 166 0.61 9.86 2.51
C LEU A 166 0.97 10.76 1.31
N THR A 167 0.71 12.03 1.37
CA THR A 167 0.97 12.99 0.29
C THR A 167 2.39 12.91 -0.29
N PRO A 168 3.50 12.82 0.50
CA PRO A 168 4.85 12.70 -0.03
C PRO A 168 5.09 11.45 -0.89
N TYR A 169 4.30 10.39 -0.70
CA TYR A 169 4.42 9.16 -1.47
C TYR A 169 3.68 9.22 -2.81
N VAL A 170 2.49 9.86 -2.84
CA VAL A 170 1.54 9.78 -3.97
C VAL A 170 1.51 11.03 -4.85
N GLN A 171 1.99 12.19 -4.36
CA GLN A 171 2.03 13.43 -5.13
C GLN A 171 2.88 13.30 -6.39
N THR A 172 2.66 14.18 -7.36
CA THR A 172 3.47 14.26 -8.59
C THR A 172 4.94 14.50 -8.24
N GLY A 173 5.84 13.63 -8.73
CA GLY A 173 7.26 13.66 -8.33
C GLY A 173 7.55 13.10 -6.94
N GLY A 174 6.56 12.53 -6.27
CA GLY A 174 6.69 11.90 -4.96
C GLY A 174 7.50 10.60 -4.99
N ILE A 175 7.61 9.95 -3.84
CA ILE A 175 8.48 8.79 -3.63
C ILE A 175 8.14 7.65 -4.60
N PHE A 176 6.86 7.32 -4.79
CA PHE A 176 6.46 6.25 -5.71
C PHE A 176 6.77 6.59 -7.17
N SER A 177 6.47 7.81 -7.61
CA SER A 177 6.78 8.29 -8.96
C SER A 177 8.28 8.21 -9.24
N THR A 178 9.12 8.68 -8.32
CA THR A 178 10.59 8.65 -8.43
C THR A 178 11.12 7.22 -8.47
N ARG A 179 10.61 6.32 -7.62
CA ARG A 179 11.00 4.89 -7.63
C ARG A 179 10.61 4.20 -8.93
N THR A 180 9.39 4.42 -9.40
CA THR A 180 8.89 3.81 -10.66
C THR A 180 9.72 4.28 -11.84
N SER A 181 10.03 5.57 -11.95
CA SER A 181 10.89 6.13 -13.00
C SER A 181 12.32 5.57 -12.93
N GLY A 182 12.87 5.46 -11.73
CA GLY A 182 14.19 4.85 -11.51
C GLY A 182 14.23 3.37 -11.92
N LEU A 183 13.20 2.59 -11.58
CA LEU A 183 13.10 1.19 -12.00
C LEU A 183 12.94 1.06 -13.52
N ALA A 184 12.11 1.87 -14.16
CA ALA A 184 11.95 1.90 -15.62
C ALA A 184 13.28 2.19 -16.32
N SER A 185 14.06 3.15 -15.83
CA SER A 185 15.40 3.47 -16.36
C SER A 185 16.38 2.29 -16.20
N ARG A 186 16.34 1.59 -15.07
CA ARG A 186 17.16 0.38 -14.83
C ARG A 186 16.77 -0.75 -15.76
N ILE A 187 15.48 -1.00 -15.97
CA ILE A 187 14.98 -2.00 -16.92
C ILE A 187 15.52 -1.68 -18.32
N THR A 188 15.33 -0.46 -18.83
CA THR A 188 15.82 -0.04 -20.14
C THR A 188 17.33 -0.22 -20.29
N THR A 189 18.11 0.10 -19.25
CA THR A 189 19.57 -0.10 -19.26
C THR A 189 19.93 -1.58 -19.31
N THR A 190 19.21 -2.40 -18.54
CA THR A 190 19.45 -3.87 -18.54
C THR A 190 19.10 -4.49 -19.89
N GLU A 191 17.99 -4.10 -20.51
CA GLU A 191 17.60 -4.55 -21.86
C GLU A 191 18.66 -4.21 -22.90
N LYS A 192 19.20 -2.98 -22.88
CA LYS A 192 20.32 -2.59 -23.75
C LYS A 192 21.58 -3.44 -23.50
N ASN A 193 21.89 -3.76 -22.26
CA ASN A 193 23.02 -4.63 -21.93
C ASN A 193 22.79 -6.06 -22.43
N ILE A 194 21.59 -6.61 -22.29
CA ILE A 194 21.24 -7.94 -22.83
C ILE A 194 21.40 -7.95 -24.35
N ALA A 195 20.84 -6.96 -25.07
CA ALA A 195 21.00 -6.87 -26.53
C ALA A 195 22.45 -6.79 -26.97
N ARG A 196 23.30 -6.02 -26.27
CA ARG A 196 24.74 -5.94 -26.54
C ARG A 196 25.45 -7.27 -26.30
N LEU A 197 25.13 -8.00 -25.25
CA LEU A 197 25.71 -9.29 -24.94
C LEU A 197 25.29 -10.34 -25.98
N ASP A 198 24.03 -10.32 -26.42
CA ASP A 198 23.51 -11.20 -27.49
C ASP A 198 24.28 -10.98 -28.80
N ASP A 199 24.52 -9.71 -29.19
CA ASP A 199 25.32 -9.39 -30.38
C ASP A 199 26.77 -9.89 -30.25
N GLN A 200 27.38 -9.72 -29.05
CA GLN A 200 28.72 -10.25 -28.78
C GLN A 200 28.77 -11.80 -28.88
N LEU A 201 27.75 -12.47 -28.35
CA LEU A 201 27.65 -13.93 -28.43
C LEU A 201 27.52 -14.40 -29.91
N LYS A 202 26.67 -13.76 -30.72
CA LYS A 202 26.54 -14.05 -32.13
C LYS A 202 27.84 -13.88 -32.90
N LYS A 203 28.58 -12.80 -32.65
CA LYS A 203 29.91 -12.56 -33.23
C LYS A 203 30.88 -13.66 -32.81
N LYS A 204 30.90 -14.01 -31.53
CA LYS A 204 31.80 -15.07 -31.03
C LYS A 204 31.47 -16.44 -31.58
N GLU A 205 30.19 -16.75 -31.72
CA GLU A 205 29.74 -17.98 -32.38
C GLU A 205 30.21 -18.04 -33.86
N ALA A 206 30.07 -16.94 -34.62
CA ALA A 206 30.53 -16.86 -35.98
C ALA A 206 32.07 -17.03 -36.10
N GLU A 207 32.86 -16.37 -35.22
CA GLU A 207 34.32 -16.53 -35.14
C GLU A 207 34.73 -17.98 -34.84
N LEU A 208 34.05 -18.64 -33.89
CA LEU A 208 34.31 -20.04 -33.58
C LEU A 208 33.97 -20.96 -34.72
N LYS A 209 32.81 -20.79 -35.39
CA LYS A 209 32.45 -21.55 -36.58
C LYS A 209 33.48 -21.42 -37.71
N ALA A 210 33.94 -20.18 -37.95
CA ALA A 210 34.99 -19.96 -38.96
C ALA A 210 36.32 -20.64 -38.59
N LYS A 211 36.75 -20.56 -37.33
CA LYS A 211 37.94 -21.21 -36.82
C LYS A 211 37.87 -22.73 -36.91
N TYR A 212 36.76 -23.33 -36.54
CA TYR A 212 36.54 -24.77 -36.66
C TYR A 212 36.53 -25.21 -38.12
N GLY A 213 35.89 -24.46 -39.02
CA GLY A 213 35.90 -24.74 -40.46
C GLY A 213 37.33 -24.69 -41.05
N GLN A 214 38.18 -23.71 -40.65
CA GLN A 214 39.59 -23.67 -41.06
C GLN A 214 40.36 -24.88 -40.55
N MET A 215 40.16 -25.27 -39.28
CA MET A 215 40.81 -26.43 -38.70
C MET A 215 40.45 -27.74 -39.39
N GLU A 216 39.14 -27.90 -39.71
CA GLU A 216 38.63 -29.05 -40.46
C GLU A 216 39.22 -29.11 -41.88
N GLY A 217 39.30 -27.97 -42.59
CA GLY A 217 39.96 -27.85 -43.88
C GLY A 217 41.43 -28.25 -43.82
N THR A 218 42.18 -27.81 -42.77
CA THR A 218 43.57 -28.18 -42.57
C THR A 218 43.73 -29.67 -42.29
N LEU A 219 42.89 -30.26 -41.47
CA LEU A 219 42.89 -31.70 -41.17
C LEU A 219 42.66 -32.53 -42.45
N ASN A 220 41.65 -32.15 -43.26
CA ASN A 220 41.37 -32.81 -44.52
C ASN A 220 42.58 -32.76 -45.49
N SER A 221 43.27 -31.60 -45.56
CA SER A 221 44.49 -31.47 -46.38
C SER A 221 45.63 -32.38 -45.90
N LEU A 222 45.82 -32.47 -44.57
CA LEU A 222 46.85 -33.36 -43.96
C LEU A 222 46.50 -34.84 -44.21
N GLN A 223 45.22 -35.20 -44.12
CA GLN A 223 44.77 -36.57 -44.37
C GLN A 223 44.97 -36.97 -45.83
N GLN A 224 44.73 -36.06 -46.79
CA GLN A 224 45.03 -36.27 -48.21
C GLN A 224 46.52 -36.45 -48.47
N GLN A 225 47.37 -35.64 -47.83
CA GLN A 225 48.83 -35.79 -47.92
C GLN A 225 49.32 -37.14 -47.35
N SER A 226 48.75 -37.58 -46.21
CA SER A 226 49.11 -38.88 -45.62
C SER A 226 48.68 -40.08 -46.50
N ASN A 227 47.62 -39.97 -47.26
CA ASN A 227 47.10 -41.01 -48.10
C ASN A 227 47.86 -41.07 -49.49
N SER A 228 48.72 -40.09 -49.77
CA SER A 228 49.50 -39.99 -51.03
C SER A 228 50.97 -40.44 -50.88
N ILE A 229 51.35 -40.84 -49.66
CA ILE A 229 52.65 -41.49 -49.37
C ILE A 229 52.44 -43.00 -49.18
#